data_ec80d0dc5aa17e7b23d29ad57ba4ea93
#
_entry.id   ec80d0dc5aa17e7b23d29ad57ba4ea93
#
_cell.length_a   1.000
_cell.length_b   1.000
_cell.length_c   1.000
_cell.angle_alpha   90.00
_cell.angle_beta   90.00
_cell.angle_gamma   90.00
#
_symmetry.space_group_name_H-M   'P 1'
#
loop_
_entity.id
_entity.type
_entity.pdbx_description
1 polymer ?
#
loop_
_entity_poly.entity_id
_entity_poly.type
_entity_poly.pdbx_seq_one_letter_code
_entity_poly.pdbx_strand_id
1 'polypeptide(L)'
;MAIPPSGIALVPIGLAFFFFAPHKLAQVAIIAAVFAAASVFNLSGGTFPVGIAPFYFIALLIALHSIPRWLNYGLNVRLSVPLRVYLQIVTAFVGWAVLSAFILPILFRGLPVDLGRAGPDATYYTRLPLHWSLSNAGQAGYLLLDLIVVFHLVEASRTPADMQAFCTRFCLSGLIVVAVGAYQFVARHCGLPFPRELFNSNPAWAQLTSQDLNGATRISATFDESSGAGSFLSAWVGFELALASSHDGRRWLHLAFGLAGIVVVIGTTSTTGYITTAVVLLWMFWRQLIDLSAKRGSALIIATIGLLAIAVTVACLITYEGRVLLSDVLLDKAQSGSSLHRMATVARSFDTLMATYGLGAGLGSDRAMSMAAYIMSNLGLAGVLLFSWLMYSLVRMSRVVQSAVPAQASATICHRAFAVAFAAHLLALVESGAEISDPVLWLLWGILIASIRQRWPAPTGFEAARPDDSPVLDFDPASLNTVYRRI
;
A
#
# COMPACT_ATOMS: atom_id res chain seq x y z
N MET A 1 5.22 3.23 29.64
CA MET A 1 5.69 3.51 28.27
C MET A 1 7.03 2.85 28.09
N ALA A 2 7.21 2.00 27.09
CA ALA A 2 8.49 1.36 26.76
C ALA A 2 8.90 1.78 25.33
N ILE A 3 10.21 1.97 25.13
CA ILE A 3 10.78 2.28 23.83
C ILE A 3 11.54 1.03 23.37
N PRO A 4 11.02 0.30 22.36
CA PRO A 4 11.71 -0.87 21.81
C PRO A 4 12.95 -0.47 21.00
N PRO A 5 13.87 -1.42 20.65
CA PRO A 5 15.09 -1.13 19.90
C PRO A 5 14.84 -0.39 18.58
N SER A 6 13.75 -0.70 17.88
CA SER A 6 13.28 0.03 16.69
C SER A 6 13.01 1.50 16.97
N GLY A 7 12.39 1.81 18.12
CA GLY A 7 12.13 3.18 18.56
C GLY A 7 13.40 3.95 18.91
N ILE A 8 14.35 3.30 19.57
CA ILE A 8 15.65 3.92 19.91
C ILE A 8 16.37 4.41 18.63
N ALA A 9 16.28 3.66 17.54
CA ALA A 9 16.88 4.05 16.26
C ALA A 9 16.04 5.10 15.51
N LEU A 10 14.72 4.93 15.44
CA LEU A 10 13.86 5.73 14.56
C LEU A 10 13.46 7.09 15.14
N VAL A 11 13.37 7.24 16.48
CA VAL A 11 13.02 8.53 17.10
C VAL A 11 14.06 9.61 16.80
N PRO A 12 15.36 9.40 17.04
CA PRO A 12 16.37 10.41 16.70
C PRO A 12 16.39 10.74 15.20
N ILE A 13 16.26 9.73 14.34
CA ILE A 13 16.22 9.93 12.88
C ILE A 13 15.01 10.79 12.50
N GLY A 14 13.80 10.43 12.96
CA GLY A 14 12.60 11.19 12.66
C GLY A 14 12.67 12.63 13.14
N LEU A 15 13.15 12.86 14.37
CA LEU A 15 13.32 14.20 14.92
C LEU A 15 14.40 15.00 14.17
N ALA A 16 15.50 14.38 13.79
CA ALA A 16 16.52 15.05 12.97
C ALA A 16 15.94 15.54 11.65
N PHE A 17 15.17 14.69 10.95
CA PHE A 17 14.50 15.12 9.72
C PHE A 17 13.42 16.19 9.98
N PHE A 18 12.69 16.10 11.08
CA PHE A 18 11.68 17.11 11.45
C PHE A 18 12.28 18.50 11.63
N PHE A 19 13.42 18.60 12.32
CA PHE A 19 14.05 19.89 12.61
C PHE A 19 14.93 20.41 11.47
N PHE A 20 15.68 19.52 10.80
CA PHE A 20 16.71 19.95 9.83
C PHE A 20 16.32 19.76 8.36
N ALA A 21 15.41 18.87 8.06
CA ALA A 21 15.03 18.56 6.67
C ALA A 21 13.55 18.10 6.54
N PRO A 22 12.55 18.88 6.99
CA PRO A 22 11.15 18.45 7.04
C PRO A 22 10.59 18.10 5.66
N HIS A 23 11.11 18.68 4.59
CA HIS A 23 10.74 18.34 3.21
C HIS A 23 11.09 16.89 2.81
N LYS A 24 12.00 16.23 3.56
CA LYS A 24 12.40 14.83 3.35
C LYS A 24 11.60 13.84 4.20
N LEU A 25 10.72 14.29 5.11
CA LEU A 25 9.90 13.38 5.92
C LEU A 25 9.06 12.43 5.07
N ALA A 26 8.57 12.86 3.90
CA ALA A 26 7.90 12.00 2.94
C ALA A 26 8.77 10.79 2.51
N GLN A 27 10.07 11.01 2.30
CA GLN A 27 11.03 9.96 1.92
C GLN A 27 11.27 8.98 3.09
N VAL A 28 11.30 9.51 4.32
CA VAL A 28 11.43 8.67 5.53
C VAL A 28 10.16 7.85 5.75
N ALA A 29 8.98 8.41 5.51
CA ALA A 29 7.70 7.70 5.61
C ALA A 29 7.64 6.49 4.67
N ILE A 30 8.16 6.61 3.43
CA ILE A 30 8.22 5.50 2.47
C ILE A 30 9.04 4.32 3.03
N ILE A 31 10.17 4.60 3.68
CA ILE A 31 11.01 3.56 4.31
C ILE A 31 10.34 3.03 5.59
N ALA A 32 9.74 3.91 6.40
CA ALA A 32 9.11 3.54 7.65
C ALA A 32 7.89 2.61 7.47
N ALA A 33 7.18 2.71 6.34
CA ALA A 33 5.97 1.94 6.08
C ALA A 33 6.19 0.43 5.98
N VAL A 34 7.41 -0.02 5.64
CA VAL A 34 7.70 -1.46 5.54
C VAL A 34 8.05 -2.10 6.89
N PHE A 35 8.14 -1.33 7.96
CA PHE A 35 8.32 -1.84 9.32
C PHE A 35 6.97 -1.94 10.06
N ALA A 36 5.99 -2.58 9.42
CA ALA A 36 4.62 -2.63 9.91
C ALA A 36 4.49 -3.35 11.28
N ALA A 37 5.28 -4.39 11.49
CA ALA A 37 5.27 -5.16 12.74
C ALA A 37 6.11 -4.56 13.87
N ALA A 38 6.91 -3.53 13.58
CA ALA A 38 7.70 -2.83 14.58
C ALA A 38 6.88 -1.72 15.28
N SER A 39 7.34 -1.28 16.43
CA SER A 39 6.81 -0.11 17.13
C SER A 39 7.91 0.85 17.53
N VAL A 40 7.59 2.13 17.56
CA VAL A 40 8.47 3.19 18.08
C VAL A 40 8.24 3.38 19.57
N PHE A 41 7.00 3.32 20.00
CA PHE A 41 6.58 3.41 21.40
C PHE A 41 5.54 2.34 21.71
N ASN A 42 5.70 1.69 22.86
CA ASN A 42 4.72 0.77 23.42
C ASN A 42 4.08 1.41 24.66
N LEU A 43 2.79 1.65 24.58
CA LEU A 43 1.99 2.19 25.65
C LEU A 43 1.30 1.01 26.39
N SER A 44 1.73 0.77 27.62
CA SER A 44 1.12 -0.20 28.54
C SER A 44 0.38 0.58 29.62
N GLY A 45 -0.91 0.72 29.51
CA GLY A 45 -1.70 1.50 30.47
C GLY A 45 -3.21 1.25 30.40
N GLY A 46 -3.64 0.19 29.77
CA GLY A 46 -5.04 -0.19 29.63
C GLY A 46 -5.22 -1.68 29.43
N THR A 47 -6.45 -2.10 29.18
CA THR A 47 -6.81 -3.48 28.84
C THR A 47 -6.13 -3.97 27.55
N PHE A 48 -5.63 -3.07 26.70
CA PHE A 48 -4.98 -3.40 25.45
C PHE A 48 -3.65 -2.65 25.32
N PRO A 49 -2.53 -3.35 25.01
CA PRO A 49 -1.27 -2.71 24.71
C PRO A 49 -1.39 -2.03 23.33
N VAL A 50 -0.94 -0.78 23.25
CA VAL A 50 -0.91 0.01 22.00
C VAL A 50 0.53 0.21 21.58
N GLY A 51 0.89 -0.22 20.37
CA GLY A 51 2.19 0.08 19.75
C GLY A 51 2.01 1.09 18.62
N ILE A 52 2.83 2.15 18.62
CA ILE A 52 2.84 3.13 17.52
C ILE A 52 3.84 2.65 16.47
N ALA A 53 3.34 2.26 15.29
CA ALA A 53 4.19 1.82 14.20
C ALA A 53 5.08 2.96 13.66
N PRO A 54 6.27 2.66 13.10
CA PRO A 54 7.21 3.64 12.56
C PRO A 54 6.61 4.63 11.58
N PHE A 55 5.78 4.16 10.68
CA PHE A 55 5.08 5.02 9.72
C PHE A 55 4.22 6.08 10.41
N TYR A 56 3.38 5.69 11.37
CA TYR A 56 2.47 6.62 12.06
C TYR A 56 3.21 7.61 12.95
N PHE A 57 4.37 7.25 13.49
CA PHE A 57 5.26 8.21 14.14
C PHE A 57 5.75 9.28 13.16
N ILE A 58 6.23 8.89 11.98
CA ILE A 58 6.65 9.85 10.95
C ILE A 58 5.46 10.66 10.41
N ALA A 59 4.31 10.04 10.23
CA ALA A 59 3.07 10.72 9.83
C ALA A 59 2.65 11.78 10.85
N LEU A 60 2.81 11.52 12.14
CA LEU A 60 2.58 12.52 13.19
C LEU A 60 3.56 13.70 13.08
N LEU A 61 4.84 13.45 12.83
CA LEU A 61 5.82 14.53 12.60
C LEU A 61 5.46 15.34 11.35
N ILE A 62 5.02 14.69 10.28
CA ILE A 62 4.49 15.36 9.07
C ILE A 62 3.29 16.22 9.44
N ALA A 63 2.35 15.72 10.24
CA ALA A 63 1.17 16.47 10.68
C ALA A 63 1.56 17.71 11.48
N LEU A 64 2.46 17.55 12.47
CA LEU A 64 2.96 18.65 13.30
C LEU A 64 3.67 19.74 12.47
N HIS A 65 4.38 19.37 11.42
CA HIS A 65 5.03 20.32 10.51
C HIS A 65 4.05 20.97 9.54
N SER A 66 3.14 20.19 8.96
CA SER A 66 2.33 20.62 7.81
C SER A 66 1.05 21.35 8.20
N ILE A 67 0.33 20.88 9.24
CA ILE A 67 -0.96 21.45 9.64
C ILE A 67 -0.85 22.95 10.01
N PRO A 68 0.07 23.39 10.89
CA PRO A 68 0.19 24.81 11.23
C PRO A 68 0.49 25.67 9.99
N ARG A 69 1.30 25.14 9.08
CA ARG A 69 1.64 25.84 7.84
C ARG A 69 0.44 25.94 6.89
N TRP A 70 -0.33 24.85 6.75
CA TRP A 70 -1.54 24.86 5.89
C TRP A 70 -2.63 25.75 6.44
N LEU A 71 -2.81 25.85 7.75
CA LEU A 71 -3.76 26.76 8.38
C LEU A 71 -3.39 28.22 8.16
N ASN A 72 -2.09 28.57 8.17
CA ASN A 72 -1.63 29.94 8.00
C ASN A 72 -1.49 30.37 6.53
N TYR A 73 -1.08 29.47 5.64
CA TYR A 73 -0.68 29.80 4.26
C TYR A 73 -1.42 29.00 3.19
N GLY A 74 -2.25 28.03 3.59
CA GLY A 74 -2.86 27.07 2.67
C GLY A 74 -1.85 26.07 2.10
N LEU A 75 -2.33 25.22 1.21
CA LEU A 75 -1.47 24.30 0.47
C LEU A 75 -0.61 25.10 -0.52
N ASN A 76 0.71 25.03 -0.37
CA ASN A 76 1.67 25.73 -1.24
C ASN A 76 1.91 24.97 -2.56
N VAL A 77 0.80 24.63 -3.24
CA VAL A 77 0.84 23.94 -4.54
C VAL A 77 -0.30 24.44 -5.44
N ARG A 78 0.04 24.64 -6.71
CA ARG A 78 -0.99 24.88 -7.73
C ARG A 78 -1.55 23.53 -8.17
N LEU A 79 -2.86 23.37 -8.05
CA LEU A 79 -3.60 22.18 -8.47
C LEU A 79 -4.47 22.54 -9.67
N SER A 80 -4.46 21.69 -10.69
CA SER A 80 -5.47 21.74 -11.75
C SER A 80 -6.86 21.48 -11.18
N VAL A 81 -7.91 21.99 -11.84
CA VAL A 81 -9.29 21.81 -11.37
C VAL A 81 -9.66 20.34 -11.16
N PRO A 82 -9.38 19.41 -12.10
CA PRO A 82 -9.69 17.99 -11.89
C PRO A 82 -9.00 17.41 -10.67
N LEU A 83 -7.73 17.74 -10.46
CA LEU A 83 -6.96 17.21 -9.33
C LEU A 83 -7.43 17.81 -7.98
N ARG A 84 -7.85 19.07 -7.98
CA ARG A 84 -8.46 19.71 -6.80
C ARG A 84 -9.75 19.01 -6.41
N VAL A 85 -10.66 18.81 -7.37
CA VAL A 85 -11.92 18.08 -7.16
C VAL A 85 -11.65 16.67 -6.66
N TYR A 86 -10.68 15.98 -7.25
CA TYR A 86 -10.29 14.64 -6.81
C TYR A 86 -9.86 14.62 -5.34
N LEU A 87 -8.95 15.52 -4.93
CA LEU A 87 -8.50 15.62 -3.54
C LEU A 87 -9.62 16.02 -2.58
N GLN A 88 -10.56 16.86 -3.01
CA GLN A 88 -11.74 17.19 -2.21
C GLN A 88 -12.60 15.95 -1.95
N ILE A 89 -12.76 15.06 -2.94
CA ILE A 89 -13.53 13.82 -2.77
C ILE A 89 -12.75 12.80 -1.93
N VAL A 90 -11.41 12.72 -2.05
CA VAL A 90 -10.59 11.94 -1.10
C VAL A 90 -10.82 12.43 0.33
N THR A 91 -10.83 13.74 0.53
CA THR A 91 -11.11 14.34 1.85
C THR A 91 -12.53 14.04 2.32
N ALA A 92 -13.53 14.12 1.44
CA ALA A 92 -14.91 13.77 1.77
C ALA A 92 -15.07 12.28 2.12
N PHE A 93 -14.38 11.38 1.41
CA PHE A 93 -14.35 9.96 1.74
C PHE A 93 -13.76 9.69 3.13
N VAL A 94 -12.61 10.30 3.44
CA VAL A 94 -12.01 10.20 4.79
C VAL A 94 -12.91 10.86 5.83
N GLY A 95 -13.49 12.02 5.53
CA GLY A 95 -14.45 12.71 6.42
C GLY A 95 -15.66 11.83 6.75
N TRP A 96 -16.25 11.18 5.74
CA TRP A 96 -17.33 10.20 5.96
C TRP A 96 -16.87 9.03 6.83
N ALA A 97 -15.70 8.45 6.55
CA ALA A 97 -15.14 7.35 7.32
C ALA A 97 -14.93 7.74 8.79
N VAL A 98 -14.35 8.91 9.05
CA VAL A 98 -14.15 9.43 10.41
C VAL A 98 -15.49 9.68 11.12
N LEU A 99 -16.46 10.33 10.47
CA LEU A 99 -17.79 10.56 11.05
C LEU A 99 -18.49 9.23 11.38
N SER A 100 -18.39 8.26 10.47
CA SER A 100 -18.98 6.93 10.66
C SER A 100 -18.43 6.23 11.92
N ALA A 101 -17.13 6.39 12.22
CA ALA A 101 -16.46 5.81 13.38
C ALA A 101 -17.09 6.22 14.73
N PHE A 102 -17.65 7.43 14.79
CA PHE A 102 -18.21 7.97 16.03
C PHE A 102 -19.74 7.87 16.10
N ILE A 103 -20.43 7.89 14.96
CA ILE A 103 -21.89 7.94 14.92
C ILE A 103 -22.51 6.55 14.81
N LEU A 104 -22.05 5.74 13.85
CA LEU A 104 -22.72 4.48 13.49
C LEU A 104 -22.64 3.40 14.60
N PRO A 105 -21.51 3.23 15.33
CA PRO A 105 -21.47 2.25 16.44
C PRO A 105 -22.43 2.59 17.60
N ILE A 106 -22.79 3.86 17.74
CA ILE A 106 -23.78 4.29 18.73
C ILE A 106 -25.19 4.06 18.19
N LEU A 107 -25.44 4.40 16.92
CA LEU A 107 -26.73 4.27 16.25
C LEU A 107 -27.17 2.79 16.16
N PHE A 108 -26.25 1.89 15.83
CA PHE A 108 -26.51 0.46 15.65
C PHE A 108 -26.00 -0.39 16.81
N ARG A 109 -25.96 0.18 18.02
CA ARG A 109 -25.50 -0.51 19.23
C ARG A 109 -26.23 -1.83 19.45
N GLY A 110 -25.46 -2.89 19.72
CA GLY A 110 -26.00 -4.23 19.98
C GLY A 110 -26.09 -5.14 18.76
N LEU A 111 -25.90 -4.60 17.54
CA LEU A 111 -25.82 -5.41 16.32
C LEU A 111 -24.64 -6.38 16.41
N PRO A 112 -24.79 -7.69 16.06
CA PRO A 112 -23.66 -8.60 16.08
C PRO A 112 -22.69 -8.31 14.93
N VAL A 113 -21.42 -8.01 15.25
CA VAL A 113 -20.32 -7.72 14.30
C VAL A 113 -19.11 -8.60 14.59
N ASP A 114 -18.27 -8.81 13.59
CA ASP A 114 -16.99 -9.50 13.74
C ASP A 114 -15.95 -8.50 14.28
N LEU A 115 -15.70 -8.54 15.60
CA LEU A 115 -14.67 -7.71 16.22
C LEU A 115 -13.29 -8.33 16.02
N GLY A 116 -12.28 -7.46 15.79
CA GLY A 116 -10.91 -7.88 15.73
C GLY A 116 -10.42 -8.50 17.03
N ARG A 117 -9.41 -9.35 16.94
CA ARG A 117 -8.79 -10.01 18.08
C ARG A 117 -8.32 -9.03 19.15
N ALA A 118 -8.63 -9.35 20.38
CA ALA A 118 -7.94 -8.81 21.55
C ALA A 118 -6.95 -9.89 22.05
N GLY A 119 -5.65 -9.71 21.74
CA GLY A 119 -4.57 -10.54 22.27
C GLY A 119 -4.17 -11.80 21.47
N PRO A 120 -3.04 -12.44 21.84
CA PRO A 120 -2.44 -13.56 21.10
C PRO A 120 -3.25 -14.87 21.10
N ASP A 121 -4.15 -15.05 22.07
CA ASP A 121 -4.90 -16.30 22.28
C ASP A 121 -6.32 -16.29 21.75
N ALA A 122 -6.75 -15.24 21.08
CA ALA A 122 -8.09 -15.16 20.52
C ALA A 122 -8.25 -16.16 19.36
N THR A 123 -8.74 -17.33 19.67
CA THR A 123 -8.72 -18.48 18.79
C THR A 123 -9.65 -18.38 17.60
N TYR A 124 -10.67 -17.54 17.58
CA TYR A 124 -11.55 -17.28 16.41
C TYR A 124 -12.45 -16.07 16.67
N TYR A 125 -12.83 -15.40 15.61
CA TYR A 125 -13.71 -14.25 15.62
C TYR A 125 -15.09 -14.63 16.15
N THR A 126 -15.38 -14.23 17.36
CA THR A 126 -16.74 -14.28 17.92
C THR A 126 -17.46 -13.00 17.49
N ARG A 127 -18.68 -13.14 16.99
CA ARG A 127 -19.57 -11.99 16.80
C ARG A 127 -19.92 -11.42 18.17
N LEU A 128 -19.59 -10.16 18.36
CA LEU A 128 -19.88 -9.44 19.60
C LEU A 128 -20.86 -8.30 19.32
N PRO A 129 -21.64 -7.89 20.31
CA PRO A 129 -22.55 -6.76 20.13
C PRO A 129 -21.76 -5.48 19.83
N LEU A 130 -22.12 -4.80 18.76
CA LEU A 130 -21.53 -3.53 18.33
C LEU A 130 -21.64 -2.48 19.45
N HIS A 131 -20.54 -1.87 19.74
CA HIS A 131 -20.44 -0.70 20.63
C HIS A 131 -19.27 0.17 20.19
N TRP A 132 -19.34 1.45 20.49
CA TRP A 132 -18.20 2.32 20.26
C TRP A 132 -17.02 1.91 21.13
N SER A 133 -15.81 1.88 20.53
CA SER A 133 -14.59 1.45 21.18
C SER A 133 -13.39 2.34 20.77
N LEU A 134 -12.27 2.21 21.49
CA LEU A 134 -11.03 2.88 21.14
C LEU A 134 -10.48 2.45 19.76
N SER A 135 -10.86 1.28 19.26
CA SER A 135 -10.53 0.85 17.90
C SER A 135 -11.09 1.82 16.85
N ASN A 136 -12.33 2.28 17.02
CA ASN A 136 -12.95 3.25 16.12
C ASN A 136 -12.16 4.58 16.09
N ALA A 137 -11.80 5.09 17.27
CA ALA A 137 -10.99 6.31 17.37
C ALA A 137 -9.58 6.12 16.81
N GLY A 138 -8.94 4.97 17.06
CA GLY A 138 -7.62 4.63 16.55
C GLY A 138 -7.59 4.57 15.02
N GLN A 139 -8.55 3.85 14.42
CA GLN A 139 -8.68 3.75 12.96
C GLN A 139 -8.98 5.11 12.32
N ALA A 140 -9.82 5.94 12.94
CA ALA A 140 -10.08 7.29 12.47
C ALA A 140 -8.81 8.16 12.53
N GLY A 141 -8.01 8.05 13.59
CA GLY A 141 -6.75 8.76 13.75
C GLY A 141 -5.71 8.33 12.71
N TYR A 142 -5.57 7.03 12.46
CA TYR A 142 -4.67 6.51 11.42
C TYR A 142 -5.08 7.01 10.03
N LEU A 143 -6.35 6.94 9.70
CA LEU A 143 -6.86 7.38 8.40
C LEU A 143 -6.67 8.89 8.17
N LEU A 144 -6.80 9.72 9.23
CA LEU A 144 -6.48 11.15 9.16
C LEU A 144 -5.00 11.40 8.92
N LEU A 145 -4.12 10.64 9.59
CA LEU A 145 -2.67 10.73 9.36
C LEU A 145 -2.29 10.30 7.94
N ASP A 146 -2.92 9.25 7.41
CA ASP A 146 -2.75 8.80 6.03
C ASP A 146 -3.12 9.90 5.04
N LEU A 147 -4.27 10.56 5.25
CA LEU A 147 -4.69 11.71 4.41
C LEU A 147 -3.67 12.85 4.46
N ILE A 148 -3.16 13.18 5.64
CA ILE A 148 -2.15 14.23 5.81
C ILE A 148 -0.86 13.87 5.04
N VAL A 149 -0.45 12.61 5.09
CA VAL A 149 0.71 12.12 4.33
C VAL A 149 0.47 12.25 2.83
N VAL A 150 -0.73 11.94 2.31
CA VAL A 150 -1.07 12.16 0.90
C VAL A 150 -0.90 13.63 0.50
N PHE A 151 -1.46 14.57 1.27
CA PHE A 151 -1.31 16.00 0.99
C PHE A 151 0.14 16.45 1.05
N HIS A 152 0.90 15.96 2.04
CA HIS A 152 2.31 16.27 2.17
C HIS A 152 3.13 15.72 0.99
N LEU A 153 2.87 14.50 0.52
CA LEU A 153 3.51 13.91 -0.67
C LEU A 153 3.23 14.75 -1.93
N VAL A 154 1.98 15.16 -2.11
CA VAL A 154 1.60 16.05 -3.22
C VAL A 154 2.33 17.39 -3.14
N GLU A 155 2.51 17.95 -1.95
CA GLU A 155 3.25 19.20 -1.75
C GLU A 155 4.77 19.03 -1.93
N ALA A 156 5.33 17.92 -1.43
CA ALA A 156 6.77 17.64 -1.47
C ALA A 156 7.29 17.29 -2.87
N SER A 157 6.42 16.82 -3.78
CA SER A 157 6.81 16.43 -5.14
C SER A 157 6.85 17.63 -6.10
N ARG A 158 7.72 18.60 -5.89
CA ARG A 158 7.77 19.82 -6.71
C ARG A 158 8.46 19.63 -8.05
N THR A 159 9.48 18.80 -8.08
CA THR A 159 10.36 18.60 -9.22
C THR A 159 10.40 17.13 -9.67
N PRO A 160 10.84 16.83 -10.90
CA PRO A 160 11.10 15.45 -11.31
C PRO A 160 12.13 14.73 -10.44
N ALA A 161 13.08 15.47 -9.83
CA ALA A 161 14.07 14.92 -8.91
C ALA A 161 13.42 14.39 -7.62
N ASP A 162 12.35 15.04 -7.12
CA ASP A 162 11.60 14.55 -5.95
C ASP A 162 10.92 13.21 -6.25
N MET A 163 10.34 13.07 -7.45
CA MET A 163 9.75 11.80 -7.88
C MET A 163 10.80 10.70 -8.01
N GLN A 164 11.98 11.04 -8.55
CA GLN A 164 13.10 10.09 -8.62
C GLN A 164 13.57 9.69 -7.21
N ALA A 165 13.57 10.62 -6.25
CA ALA A 165 13.88 10.30 -4.86
C ALA A 165 12.84 9.34 -4.26
N PHE A 166 11.54 9.52 -4.52
CA PHE A 166 10.50 8.59 -4.08
C PHE A 166 10.69 7.20 -4.71
N CYS A 167 11.01 7.13 -6.02
CA CYS A 167 11.36 5.87 -6.67
C CYS A 167 12.51 5.17 -5.95
N THR A 168 13.60 5.89 -5.70
CA THR A 168 14.78 5.34 -5.03
C THR A 168 14.46 4.84 -3.61
N ARG A 169 13.62 5.58 -2.85
CA ARG A 169 13.22 5.16 -1.49
C ARG A 169 12.30 3.95 -1.51
N PHE A 170 11.42 3.85 -2.50
CA PHE A 170 10.57 2.68 -2.64
C PHE A 170 11.36 1.44 -3.11
N CYS A 171 12.34 1.58 -4.01
CA CYS A 171 13.33 0.52 -4.31
C CYS A 171 14.03 0.05 -3.04
N LEU A 172 14.56 0.99 -2.23
CA LEU A 172 15.26 0.67 -0.99
C LEU A 172 14.36 -0.03 0.03
N SER A 173 13.11 0.40 0.16
CA SER A 173 12.13 -0.25 1.05
C SER A 173 11.95 -1.73 0.72
N GLY A 174 11.81 -2.06 -0.56
CA GLY A 174 11.69 -3.46 -0.97
C GLY A 174 12.98 -4.25 -0.78
N LEU A 175 14.14 -3.65 -1.04
CA LEU A 175 15.43 -4.29 -0.77
C LEU A 175 15.61 -4.61 0.72
N ILE A 176 15.14 -3.73 1.62
CA ILE A 176 15.14 -4.00 3.07
C ILE A 176 14.28 -5.23 3.36
N VAL A 177 13.06 -5.30 2.82
CA VAL A 177 12.16 -6.43 3.05
C VAL A 177 12.74 -7.73 2.49
N VAL A 178 13.33 -7.69 1.30
CA VAL A 178 14.01 -8.85 0.68
C VAL A 178 15.20 -9.31 1.53
N ALA A 179 16.04 -8.37 1.98
CA ALA A 179 17.22 -8.71 2.80
C ALA A 179 16.83 -9.32 4.16
N VAL A 180 15.83 -8.70 4.84
CA VAL A 180 15.32 -9.23 6.13
C VAL A 180 14.64 -10.59 5.94
N GLY A 181 13.85 -10.75 4.87
CA GLY A 181 13.20 -12.04 4.56
C GLY A 181 14.20 -13.13 4.24
N ALA A 182 15.22 -12.83 3.44
CA ALA A 182 16.32 -13.77 3.15
C ALA A 182 17.10 -14.13 4.42
N TYR A 183 17.43 -13.14 5.26
CA TYR A 183 18.09 -13.40 6.55
C TYR A 183 17.19 -14.23 7.49
N GLN A 184 15.89 -13.96 7.56
CA GLN A 184 14.94 -14.74 8.35
C GLN A 184 14.92 -16.20 7.90
N PHE A 185 14.95 -16.44 6.58
CA PHE A 185 15.02 -17.79 6.02
C PHE A 185 16.32 -18.50 6.44
N VAL A 186 17.48 -17.87 6.22
CA VAL A 186 18.79 -18.43 6.58
C VAL A 186 18.89 -18.66 8.09
N ALA A 187 18.48 -17.69 8.89
CA ALA A 187 18.54 -17.77 10.35
C ALA A 187 17.78 -19.00 10.89
N ARG A 188 16.61 -19.27 10.33
CA ARG A 188 15.80 -20.44 10.74
C ARG A 188 16.42 -21.78 10.33
N HIS A 189 16.98 -21.87 9.11
CA HIS A 189 17.57 -23.12 8.62
C HIS A 189 18.93 -23.40 9.25
N CYS A 190 19.70 -22.38 9.59
CA CYS A 190 21.02 -22.50 10.18
C CYS A 190 21.02 -22.35 11.71
N GLY A 191 19.87 -22.17 12.36
CA GLY A 191 19.79 -21.97 13.81
C GLY A 191 20.39 -20.65 14.29
N LEU A 192 20.47 -19.63 13.40
CA LEU A 192 20.98 -18.31 13.75
C LEU A 192 19.90 -17.47 14.47
N PRO A 193 20.29 -16.53 15.35
CA PRO A 193 19.34 -15.65 16.02
C PRO A 193 18.70 -14.66 15.03
N PHE A 194 17.36 -14.55 15.03
CA PHE A 194 16.65 -13.52 14.30
C PHE A 194 16.22 -12.42 15.27
N PRO A 195 16.55 -11.11 15.01
CA PRO A 195 16.30 -10.01 15.94
C PRO A 195 14.83 -9.58 15.96
N ARG A 196 13.96 -10.43 16.52
CA ARG A 196 12.51 -10.20 16.59
C ARG A 196 12.16 -8.89 17.27
N GLU A 197 12.89 -8.51 18.32
CA GLU A 197 12.65 -7.28 19.07
C GLU A 197 12.82 -6.01 18.22
N LEU A 198 13.63 -6.08 17.16
CA LEU A 198 13.81 -4.99 16.22
C LEU A 198 12.67 -4.88 15.21
N PHE A 199 12.20 -6.02 14.69
CA PHE A 199 11.24 -6.03 13.57
C PHE A 199 9.79 -6.31 14.01
N ASN A 200 9.60 -7.04 15.11
CA ASN A 200 8.31 -7.54 15.57
C ASN A 200 7.99 -7.09 17.01
N SER A 201 8.18 -5.81 17.29
CA SER A 201 8.05 -5.23 18.64
C SER A 201 6.70 -4.60 18.93
N ASN A 202 5.75 -4.57 17.97
CA ASN A 202 4.45 -3.95 18.14
C ASN A 202 3.48 -4.90 18.87
N PRO A 203 3.10 -4.62 20.14
CA PRO A 203 2.23 -5.49 20.91
C PRO A 203 0.74 -5.40 20.50
N ALA A 204 0.36 -4.40 19.69
CA ALA A 204 -1.00 -4.26 19.20
C ALA A 204 -1.36 -5.28 18.09
N TRP A 205 -0.35 -5.87 17.46
CA TRP A 205 -0.52 -6.83 16.38
C TRP A 205 -0.31 -8.27 16.87
N ALA A 206 -1.11 -9.18 16.34
CA ALA A 206 -0.84 -10.61 16.50
C ALA A 206 0.39 -10.98 15.67
N GLN A 207 1.55 -11.11 16.32
CA GLN A 207 2.83 -11.42 15.68
C GLN A 207 2.87 -12.89 15.22
N LEU A 208 2.35 -13.16 14.01
CA LEU A 208 2.26 -14.51 13.45
C LEU A 208 3.57 -14.95 12.76
N THR A 209 4.70 -14.71 13.41
CA THR A 209 6.04 -14.92 12.85
C THR A 209 6.53 -16.36 12.91
N SER A 210 5.87 -17.25 13.67
CA SER A 210 6.22 -18.66 13.85
C SER A 210 5.25 -19.63 13.18
N GLN A 211 4.46 -19.16 12.21
CA GLN A 211 3.56 -20.03 11.49
C GLN A 211 4.33 -20.98 10.58
N ASP A 212 4.08 -22.28 10.74
CA ASP A 212 4.54 -23.32 9.84
C ASP A 212 3.35 -23.83 9.02
N LEU A 213 3.58 -24.10 7.75
CA LEU A 213 2.64 -24.76 6.86
C LEU A 213 3.26 -26.10 6.46
N ASN A 214 2.76 -27.21 7.03
CA ASN A 214 3.24 -28.56 6.77
C ASN A 214 4.77 -28.72 6.89
N GLY A 215 5.40 -28.08 7.90
CA GLY A 215 6.84 -28.07 8.13
C GLY A 215 7.62 -27.02 7.34
N ALA A 216 6.97 -26.30 6.42
CA ALA A 216 7.59 -25.16 5.73
C ALA A 216 7.38 -23.88 6.55
N THR A 217 8.47 -23.29 6.99
CA THR A 217 8.43 -22.06 7.77
C THR A 217 8.15 -20.84 6.90
N ARG A 218 7.10 -20.09 7.24
CA ARG A 218 6.67 -18.92 6.48
C ARG A 218 7.55 -17.70 6.77
N ILE A 219 7.94 -16.95 5.73
CA ILE A 219 8.68 -15.69 5.84
C ILE A 219 7.68 -14.56 6.02
N SER A 220 7.85 -13.75 7.08
CA SER A 220 7.10 -12.51 7.32
C SER A 220 7.95 -11.25 7.17
N ALA A 221 9.27 -11.39 7.13
CA ALA A 221 10.25 -10.29 7.05
C ALA A 221 10.00 -9.23 8.14
N THR A 222 9.65 -8.02 7.74
CA THR A 222 9.38 -6.88 8.63
C THR A 222 7.87 -6.69 8.93
N PHE A 223 7.02 -7.60 8.47
CA PHE A 223 5.58 -7.58 8.67
C PHE A 223 5.15 -8.54 9.80
N ASP A 224 3.96 -8.33 10.32
CA ASP A 224 3.37 -9.13 11.39
C ASP A 224 2.97 -10.54 10.94
N GLU A 225 2.63 -10.66 9.66
CA GLU A 225 2.30 -11.93 9.02
C GLU A 225 2.84 -12.05 7.58
N SER A 226 2.93 -13.28 7.09
CA SER A 226 3.46 -13.57 5.76
C SER A 226 2.56 -13.02 4.63
N SER A 227 1.27 -12.84 4.86
CA SER A 227 0.35 -12.25 3.87
C SER A 227 0.64 -10.77 3.66
N GLY A 228 0.96 -10.01 4.72
CA GLY A 228 1.39 -8.62 4.63
C GLY A 228 2.70 -8.47 3.84
N ALA A 229 3.70 -9.33 4.14
CA ALA A 229 4.95 -9.37 3.38
C ALA A 229 4.71 -9.71 1.90
N GLY A 230 3.87 -10.72 1.61
CA GLY A 230 3.51 -11.12 0.26
C GLY A 230 2.79 -10.01 -0.51
N SER A 231 1.87 -9.28 0.14
CA SER A 231 1.14 -8.15 -0.43
C SER A 231 2.08 -7.01 -0.84
N PHE A 232 2.96 -6.58 0.07
CA PHE A 232 3.95 -5.54 -0.22
C PHE A 232 4.93 -5.97 -1.31
N LEU A 233 5.52 -7.17 -1.21
CA LEU A 233 6.49 -7.65 -2.18
C LEU A 233 5.90 -7.82 -3.58
N SER A 234 4.64 -8.24 -3.70
CA SER A 234 3.96 -8.32 -5.01
C SER A 234 3.86 -6.93 -5.67
N ALA A 235 3.55 -5.90 -4.89
CA ALA A 235 3.54 -4.51 -5.36
C ALA A 235 4.95 -4.04 -5.77
N TRP A 236 5.94 -4.34 -4.96
CA TRP A 236 7.33 -3.99 -5.24
C TRP A 236 7.91 -4.74 -6.45
N VAL A 237 7.61 -6.03 -6.62
CA VAL A 237 7.96 -6.78 -7.83
C VAL A 237 7.37 -6.13 -9.08
N GLY A 238 6.09 -5.76 -9.03
CA GLY A 238 5.43 -5.05 -10.13
C GLY A 238 6.10 -3.71 -10.44
N PHE A 239 6.50 -2.97 -9.41
CA PHE A 239 7.23 -1.72 -9.53
C PHE A 239 8.60 -1.93 -10.20
N GLU A 240 9.41 -2.88 -9.74
CA GLU A 240 10.74 -3.15 -10.27
C GLU A 240 10.69 -3.64 -11.72
N LEU A 241 9.75 -4.53 -12.05
CA LEU A 241 9.56 -5.00 -13.42
C LEU A 241 9.08 -3.88 -14.35
N ALA A 242 8.27 -2.94 -13.86
CA ALA A 242 7.87 -1.77 -14.63
C ALA A 242 9.06 -0.84 -14.91
N LEU A 243 9.98 -0.66 -13.96
CA LEU A 243 11.24 0.06 -14.16
C LEU A 243 12.17 -0.70 -15.12
N ALA A 244 12.27 -2.02 -14.98
CA ALA A 244 13.08 -2.85 -15.89
C ALA A 244 12.59 -2.81 -17.33
N SER A 245 11.29 -2.54 -17.56
CA SER A 245 10.71 -2.37 -18.90
C SER A 245 11.14 -1.08 -19.60
N SER A 246 11.78 -0.16 -18.88
CA SER A 246 12.33 1.06 -19.45
C SER A 246 13.63 0.78 -20.21
N HIS A 247 13.99 1.67 -21.15
CA HIS A 247 15.23 1.59 -21.89
C HIS A 247 16.42 2.21 -21.14
N ASP A 248 16.31 2.35 -19.82
CA ASP A 248 17.39 2.88 -18.97
C ASP A 248 18.52 1.84 -18.83
N GLY A 249 19.77 2.30 -18.72
CA GLY A 249 20.93 1.45 -18.49
C GLY A 249 20.88 0.59 -17.22
N ARG A 250 20.00 0.93 -16.28
CA ARG A 250 19.80 0.21 -15.03
C ARG A 250 18.75 -0.92 -15.10
N ARG A 251 18.17 -1.19 -16.25
CA ARG A 251 17.11 -2.19 -16.44
C ARG A 251 17.43 -3.57 -15.85
N TRP A 252 18.69 -4.01 -15.97
CA TRP A 252 19.14 -5.30 -15.45
C TRP A 252 19.14 -5.35 -13.93
N LEU A 253 19.47 -4.24 -13.28
CA LEU A 253 19.43 -4.12 -11.84
C LEU A 253 17.98 -4.23 -11.32
N HIS A 254 17.05 -3.51 -11.95
CA HIS A 254 15.63 -3.59 -11.61
C HIS A 254 15.05 -4.99 -11.88
N LEU A 255 15.49 -5.64 -12.95
CA LEU A 255 15.10 -7.03 -13.23
C LEU A 255 15.61 -7.98 -12.12
N ALA A 256 16.89 -7.85 -11.71
CA ALA A 256 17.46 -8.64 -10.64
C ALA A 256 16.72 -8.41 -9.30
N PHE A 257 16.36 -7.18 -9.00
CA PHE A 257 15.56 -6.85 -7.81
C PHE A 257 14.16 -7.49 -7.88
N GLY A 258 13.47 -7.37 -9.00
CA GLY A 258 12.17 -8.02 -9.21
C GLY A 258 12.25 -9.54 -9.01
N LEU A 259 13.27 -10.19 -9.57
CA LEU A 259 13.51 -11.64 -9.38
C LEU A 259 13.79 -12.00 -7.92
N ALA A 260 14.62 -11.21 -7.23
CA ALA A 260 14.88 -11.42 -5.80
C ALA A 260 13.58 -11.28 -4.96
N GLY A 261 12.73 -10.31 -5.31
CA GLY A 261 11.40 -10.16 -4.69
C GLY A 261 10.51 -11.38 -4.89
N ILE A 262 10.47 -11.93 -6.11
CA ILE A 262 9.69 -13.14 -6.41
C ILE A 262 10.18 -14.34 -5.56
N VAL A 263 11.50 -14.52 -5.42
CA VAL A 263 12.05 -15.59 -4.56
C VAL A 263 11.56 -15.45 -3.12
N VAL A 264 11.56 -14.24 -2.57
CA VAL A 264 11.06 -14.03 -1.20
C VAL A 264 9.55 -14.19 -1.12
N VAL A 265 8.77 -13.75 -2.15
CA VAL A 265 7.32 -14.03 -2.22
C VAL A 265 7.03 -15.51 -2.14
N ILE A 266 7.81 -16.35 -2.86
CA ILE A 266 7.68 -17.83 -2.78
C ILE A 266 7.89 -18.28 -1.34
N GLY A 267 8.92 -17.78 -0.66
CA GLY A 267 9.22 -18.10 0.74
C GLY A 267 8.16 -17.61 1.76
N THR A 268 7.29 -16.65 1.41
CA THR A 268 6.18 -16.26 2.29
C THR A 268 5.11 -17.32 2.42
N THR A 269 5.02 -18.27 1.49
CA THR A 269 3.94 -19.26 1.38
C THR A 269 2.54 -18.63 1.51
N SER A 270 2.40 -17.40 1.01
CA SER A 270 1.17 -16.62 1.07
C SER A 270 0.38 -16.75 -0.22
N THR A 271 -0.85 -17.25 -0.16
CA THR A 271 -1.76 -17.31 -1.32
C THR A 271 -1.98 -15.93 -1.91
N THR A 272 -2.18 -14.90 -1.07
CA THR A 272 -2.32 -13.51 -1.50
C THR A 272 -1.09 -13.04 -2.29
N GLY A 273 0.12 -13.31 -1.76
CA GLY A 273 1.36 -13.00 -2.48
C GLY A 273 1.46 -13.72 -3.82
N TYR A 274 1.08 -15.00 -3.88
CA TYR A 274 1.15 -15.80 -5.10
C TYR A 274 0.15 -15.32 -6.16
N ILE A 275 -1.13 -15.18 -5.80
CA ILE A 275 -2.18 -14.74 -6.73
C ILE A 275 -1.87 -13.34 -7.26
N THR A 276 -1.55 -12.40 -6.36
CA THR A 276 -1.24 -11.02 -6.75
C THR A 276 -0.03 -10.96 -7.66
N THR A 277 1.07 -11.66 -7.31
CA THR A 277 2.27 -11.70 -8.15
C THR A 277 1.97 -12.33 -9.51
N ALA A 278 1.23 -13.44 -9.56
CA ALA A 278 0.85 -14.09 -10.81
C ALA A 278 0.02 -13.16 -11.72
N VAL A 279 -0.95 -12.44 -11.15
CA VAL A 279 -1.77 -11.47 -11.90
C VAL A 279 -0.90 -10.31 -12.43
N VAL A 280 0.03 -9.79 -11.61
CA VAL A 280 0.97 -8.74 -12.03
C VAL A 280 1.87 -9.23 -13.15
N LEU A 281 2.46 -10.41 -13.04
CA LEU A 281 3.31 -11.01 -14.06
C LEU A 281 2.56 -11.23 -15.37
N LEU A 282 1.35 -11.80 -15.29
CA LEU A 282 0.50 -12.03 -16.45
C LEU A 282 0.11 -10.72 -17.14
N TRP A 283 -0.28 -9.72 -16.36
CA TRP A 283 -0.61 -8.39 -16.89
C TRP A 283 0.61 -7.70 -17.53
N MET A 284 1.79 -7.76 -16.87
CA MET A 284 3.04 -7.23 -17.43
C MET A 284 3.44 -7.96 -18.71
N PHE A 285 3.35 -9.28 -18.73
CA PHE A 285 3.61 -10.11 -19.91
C PHE A 285 2.71 -9.73 -21.08
N TRP A 286 1.39 -9.67 -20.86
CA TRP A 286 0.40 -9.29 -21.87
C TRP A 286 0.67 -7.91 -22.43
N ARG A 287 0.96 -6.95 -21.55
CA ARG A 287 1.29 -5.59 -21.96
C ARG A 287 2.55 -5.55 -22.82
N GLN A 288 3.61 -6.27 -22.42
CA GLN A 288 4.83 -6.32 -23.20
C GLN A 288 4.65 -6.99 -24.57
N LEU A 289 3.76 -7.98 -24.68
CA LEU A 289 3.38 -8.56 -25.98
C LEU A 289 2.74 -7.53 -26.90
N ILE A 290 1.79 -6.74 -26.38
CA ILE A 290 1.15 -5.66 -27.15
C ILE A 290 2.18 -4.60 -27.56
N ASP A 291 3.03 -4.17 -26.62
CA ASP A 291 4.08 -3.18 -26.90
C ASP A 291 5.15 -3.72 -27.87
N LEU A 292 5.42 -5.04 -27.87
CA LEU A 292 6.33 -5.69 -28.81
C LEU A 292 5.76 -5.70 -30.22
N SER A 293 4.46 -5.98 -30.38
CA SER A 293 3.78 -5.89 -31.67
C SER A 293 3.84 -4.48 -32.27
N ALA A 294 3.87 -3.45 -31.42
CA ALA A 294 4.06 -2.06 -31.77
C ALA A 294 5.55 -1.64 -31.86
N LYS A 295 6.52 -2.59 -31.83
CA LYS A 295 7.97 -2.35 -31.80
C LYS A 295 8.45 -1.49 -30.63
N ARG A 296 7.73 -1.50 -29.50
CA ARG A 296 8.04 -0.71 -28.29
C ARG A 296 8.32 -1.59 -27.06
N GLY A 297 8.04 -2.90 -27.14
CA GLY A 297 8.19 -3.83 -26.03
C GLY A 297 9.61 -4.35 -25.86
N SER A 298 9.89 -4.88 -24.66
CA SER A 298 11.16 -5.53 -24.32
C SER A 298 11.02 -7.05 -24.43
N ALA A 299 11.56 -7.63 -25.51
CA ALA A 299 11.60 -9.09 -25.68
C ALA A 299 12.28 -9.80 -24.50
N LEU A 300 13.25 -9.14 -23.88
CA LEU A 300 13.95 -9.64 -22.71
C LEU A 300 13.01 -9.91 -21.54
N ILE A 301 12.14 -8.96 -21.20
CA ILE A 301 11.21 -9.10 -20.06
C ILE A 301 10.22 -10.22 -20.34
N ILE A 302 9.71 -10.32 -21.59
CA ILE A 302 8.84 -11.41 -22.00
C ILE A 302 9.54 -12.75 -21.82
N ALA A 303 10.80 -12.85 -22.33
CA ALA A 303 11.58 -14.08 -22.20
C ALA A 303 11.86 -14.43 -20.74
N THR A 304 12.20 -13.44 -19.90
CA THR A 304 12.47 -13.68 -18.47
C THR A 304 11.23 -14.12 -17.71
N ILE A 305 10.09 -13.46 -17.93
CA ILE A 305 8.82 -13.85 -17.28
C ILE A 305 8.39 -15.23 -17.77
N GLY A 306 8.49 -15.49 -19.08
CA GLY A 306 8.18 -16.80 -19.67
C GLY A 306 9.08 -17.91 -19.13
N LEU A 307 10.38 -17.69 -19.07
CA LEU A 307 11.35 -18.64 -18.53
C LEU A 307 11.10 -18.91 -17.04
N LEU A 308 10.81 -17.85 -16.27
CA LEU A 308 10.50 -17.99 -14.85
C LEU A 308 9.19 -18.78 -14.64
N ALA A 309 8.15 -18.50 -15.41
CA ALA A 309 6.90 -19.26 -15.35
C ALA A 309 7.12 -20.74 -15.67
N ILE A 310 7.90 -21.05 -16.71
CA ILE A 310 8.28 -22.41 -17.06
C ILE A 310 9.09 -23.06 -15.93
N ALA A 311 10.10 -22.39 -15.41
CA ALA A 311 10.95 -22.92 -14.34
C ALA A 311 10.15 -23.22 -13.07
N VAL A 312 9.26 -22.32 -12.65
CA VAL A 312 8.36 -22.53 -11.51
C VAL A 312 7.41 -23.71 -11.76
N THR A 313 6.79 -23.75 -12.95
CA THR A 313 5.89 -24.87 -13.30
C THR A 313 6.63 -26.21 -13.29
N VAL A 314 7.82 -26.26 -13.87
CA VAL A 314 8.65 -27.47 -13.90
C VAL A 314 9.07 -27.88 -12.48
N ALA A 315 9.50 -26.93 -11.65
CA ALA A 315 9.83 -27.20 -10.25
C ALA A 315 8.61 -27.73 -9.46
N CYS A 316 7.44 -27.15 -9.64
CA CYS A 316 6.19 -27.64 -9.01
C CYS A 316 5.77 -29.04 -9.47
N LEU A 317 6.06 -29.40 -10.72
CA LEU A 317 5.69 -30.72 -11.25
C LEU A 317 6.70 -31.81 -10.94
N ILE A 318 7.99 -31.49 -10.88
CA ILE A 318 9.06 -32.49 -10.74
C ILE A 318 9.40 -32.75 -9.26
N THR A 319 9.48 -31.71 -8.43
CA THR A 319 9.85 -31.88 -7.03
C THR A 319 8.68 -32.38 -6.19
N TYR A 320 8.99 -33.22 -5.19
CA TYR A 320 7.99 -33.67 -4.22
C TYR A 320 7.44 -32.46 -3.45
N GLU A 321 8.31 -31.57 -2.98
CA GLU A 321 7.96 -30.35 -2.25
C GLU A 321 7.11 -29.42 -3.10
N GLY A 322 7.40 -29.29 -4.39
CA GLY A 322 6.60 -28.48 -5.32
C GLY A 322 5.19 -29.03 -5.52
N ARG A 323 5.04 -30.36 -5.63
CA ARG A 323 3.72 -31.01 -5.72
C ARG A 323 2.93 -30.89 -4.44
N VAL A 324 3.57 -31.07 -3.28
CA VAL A 324 2.96 -30.85 -1.97
C VAL A 324 2.56 -29.38 -1.84
N LEU A 325 3.43 -28.44 -2.20
CA LEU A 325 3.13 -27.02 -2.20
C LEU A 325 1.93 -26.68 -3.12
N LEU A 326 1.84 -27.30 -4.29
CA LEU A 326 0.74 -27.11 -5.23
C LEU A 326 -0.56 -27.67 -4.67
N SER A 327 -0.55 -28.90 -4.13
CA SER A 327 -1.74 -29.52 -3.51
C SER A 327 -2.18 -28.76 -2.27
N ASP A 328 -1.28 -28.53 -1.33
CA ASP A 328 -1.61 -27.95 -0.02
C ASP A 328 -1.91 -26.44 -0.11
N VAL A 329 -1.19 -25.71 -0.98
CA VAL A 329 -1.37 -24.25 -1.09
C VAL A 329 -2.50 -23.87 -2.04
N LEU A 330 -2.79 -24.65 -3.08
CA LEU A 330 -3.84 -24.31 -4.05
C LEU A 330 -5.12 -25.10 -3.81
N LEU A 331 -5.05 -26.39 -3.50
CA LEU A 331 -6.22 -27.26 -3.39
C LEU A 331 -6.73 -27.36 -1.95
N ASP A 332 -5.85 -27.74 -1.00
CA ASP A 332 -6.29 -27.96 0.38
C ASP A 332 -6.48 -26.64 1.13
N LYS A 333 -5.80 -25.57 0.74
CA LYS A 333 -5.98 -24.27 1.37
C LYS A 333 -7.34 -23.64 1.06
N ALA A 334 -7.96 -23.98 -0.06
CA ALA A 334 -9.34 -23.56 -0.32
C ALA A 334 -10.33 -24.14 0.72
N GLN A 335 -9.99 -25.29 1.29
CA GLN A 335 -10.74 -25.97 2.36
C GLN A 335 -10.15 -25.73 3.76
N SER A 336 -9.04 -24.96 3.86
CA SER A 336 -8.44 -24.64 5.15
C SER A 336 -9.37 -23.76 6.00
N GLY A 337 -9.30 -23.92 7.32
CA GLY A 337 -10.07 -23.09 8.25
C GLY A 337 -9.89 -21.59 8.03
N SER A 338 -8.71 -21.16 7.60
CA SER A 338 -8.41 -19.75 7.26
C SER A 338 -9.19 -19.27 6.03
N SER A 339 -9.32 -20.10 4.98
CA SER A 339 -10.06 -19.73 3.76
C SER A 339 -11.56 -19.70 4.02
N LEU A 340 -12.08 -20.74 4.66
CA LEU A 340 -13.50 -20.81 5.05
C LEU A 340 -13.87 -19.65 5.97
N HIS A 341 -12.97 -19.27 6.89
CA HIS A 341 -13.17 -18.13 7.75
C HIS A 341 -13.24 -16.81 6.97
N ARG A 342 -12.33 -16.57 6.00
CA ARG A 342 -12.37 -15.38 5.12
C ARG A 342 -13.69 -15.31 4.36
N MET A 343 -14.12 -16.42 3.74
CA MET A 343 -15.40 -16.46 3.03
C MET A 343 -16.58 -16.16 3.96
N ALA A 344 -16.56 -16.71 5.18
CA ALA A 344 -17.59 -16.46 6.16
C ALA A 344 -17.62 -14.99 6.63
N THR A 345 -16.46 -14.34 6.84
CA THR A 345 -16.40 -12.92 7.22
C THR A 345 -16.87 -12.01 6.08
N VAL A 346 -16.55 -12.33 4.83
CA VAL A 346 -17.05 -11.58 3.67
C VAL A 346 -18.57 -11.71 3.56
N ALA A 347 -19.13 -12.93 3.72
CA ALA A 347 -20.58 -13.12 3.72
C ALA A 347 -21.26 -12.33 4.83
N ARG A 348 -20.73 -12.40 6.06
CA ARG A 348 -21.26 -11.67 7.23
C ARG A 348 -21.15 -10.15 7.08
N SER A 349 -20.16 -9.64 6.33
CA SER A 349 -20.05 -8.21 6.02
C SER A 349 -21.24 -7.72 5.21
N PHE A 350 -21.77 -8.58 4.34
CA PHE A 350 -23.00 -8.28 3.60
C PHE A 350 -24.23 -8.26 4.54
N ASP A 351 -24.31 -9.21 5.48
CA ASP A 351 -25.37 -9.21 6.50
C ASP A 351 -25.32 -7.94 7.35
N THR A 352 -24.11 -7.49 7.73
CA THR A 352 -23.90 -6.23 8.48
C THR A 352 -24.38 -5.03 7.66
N LEU A 353 -24.08 -4.97 6.37
CA LEU A 353 -24.58 -3.90 5.47
C LEU A 353 -26.11 -3.85 5.45
N MET A 354 -26.75 -5.01 5.29
CA MET A 354 -28.21 -5.09 5.24
C MET A 354 -28.85 -4.72 6.59
N ALA A 355 -28.29 -5.21 7.68
CA ALA A 355 -28.78 -4.92 9.03
C ALA A 355 -28.62 -3.44 9.45
N THR A 356 -27.68 -2.72 8.80
CA THR A 356 -27.45 -1.27 8.99
C THR A 356 -28.14 -0.42 7.92
N TYR A 357 -29.09 -0.97 7.19
CA TYR A 357 -29.82 -0.27 6.11
C TYR A 357 -28.88 0.38 5.05
N GLY A 358 -27.74 -0.24 4.79
CA GLY A 358 -26.76 0.26 3.83
C GLY A 358 -25.83 1.33 4.38
N LEU A 359 -25.91 1.74 5.64
CA LEU A 359 -25.05 2.77 6.24
C LEU A 359 -23.69 2.22 6.72
N GLY A 360 -23.63 0.93 7.05
CA GLY A 360 -22.46 0.30 7.67
C GLY A 360 -22.44 0.42 9.19
N ALA A 361 -21.50 -0.30 9.84
CA ALA A 361 -21.37 -0.35 11.29
C ALA A 361 -20.46 0.77 11.87
N GLY A 362 -19.79 1.54 11.02
CA GLY A 362 -18.79 2.55 11.39
C GLY A 362 -17.35 2.05 11.29
N LEU A 363 -16.44 2.92 10.89
CA LEU A 363 -15.03 2.62 10.72
C LEU A 363 -14.44 1.96 11.97
N GLY A 364 -13.77 0.81 11.81
CA GLY A 364 -13.14 0.07 12.90
C GLY A 364 -14.09 -0.78 13.75
N SER A 365 -15.35 -0.98 13.32
CA SER A 365 -16.37 -1.72 14.04
C SER A 365 -16.50 -3.18 13.62
N ASP A 366 -16.34 -3.47 12.33
CA ASP A 366 -16.48 -4.81 11.77
C ASP A 366 -15.21 -5.23 11.05
N ARG A 367 -14.61 -6.36 11.39
CA ARG A 367 -13.36 -6.82 10.80
C ARG A 367 -13.60 -7.85 9.71
N ALA A 368 -13.75 -7.37 8.49
CA ALA A 368 -13.76 -8.22 7.32
C ALA A 368 -12.32 -8.55 6.85
N MET A 369 -12.13 -9.74 6.28
CA MET A 369 -10.83 -10.19 5.77
C MET A 369 -10.61 -9.84 4.30
N SER A 370 -11.27 -8.79 3.82
CA SER A 370 -11.16 -8.21 2.48
C SER A 370 -11.42 -6.72 2.60
N MET A 371 -10.58 -5.88 2.03
CA MET A 371 -10.77 -4.42 2.09
C MET A 371 -12.11 -4.00 1.44
N ALA A 372 -12.54 -4.67 0.37
CA ALA A 372 -13.83 -4.37 -0.24
C ALA A 372 -14.99 -4.67 0.71
N ALA A 373 -14.96 -5.83 1.37
CA ALA A 373 -15.94 -6.22 2.38
C ALA A 373 -15.85 -5.31 3.62
N TYR A 374 -14.65 -4.91 4.03
CA TYR A 374 -14.43 -3.96 5.12
C TYR A 374 -15.07 -2.58 4.83
N ILE A 375 -14.85 -2.03 3.63
CA ILE A 375 -15.48 -0.76 3.22
C ILE A 375 -16.99 -0.91 3.24
N MET A 376 -17.51 -2.02 2.73
CA MET A 376 -18.94 -2.29 2.65
C MET A 376 -19.59 -2.40 4.05
N SER A 377 -19.02 -3.18 4.95
CA SER A 377 -19.59 -3.40 6.29
C SER A 377 -19.39 -2.22 7.24
N ASN A 378 -18.31 -1.45 7.10
CA ASN A 378 -18.01 -0.34 8.00
C ASN A 378 -18.52 1.01 7.48
N LEU A 379 -18.34 1.31 6.18
CA LEU A 379 -18.64 2.61 5.59
C LEU A 379 -19.93 2.60 4.76
N GLY A 380 -20.53 1.44 4.57
CA GLY A 380 -21.79 1.27 3.85
C GLY A 380 -21.69 1.58 2.36
N LEU A 381 -22.85 1.75 1.73
CA LEU A 381 -22.97 2.07 0.30
C LEU A 381 -22.29 3.40 -0.07
N ALA A 382 -22.36 4.39 0.81
CA ALA A 382 -21.69 5.68 0.59
C ALA A 382 -20.16 5.49 0.48
N GLY A 383 -19.55 4.71 1.37
CA GLY A 383 -18.13 4.38 1.31
C GLY A 383 -17.76 3.62 0.03
N VAL A 384 -18.56 2.61 -0.35
CA VAL A 384 -18.34 1.82 -1.57
C VAL A 384 -18.42 2.70 -2.82
N LEU A 385 -19.42 3.56 -2.93
CA LEU A 385 -19.60 4.44 -4.09
C LEU A 385 -18.48 5.48 -4.20
N LEU A 386 -18.14 6.13 -3.08
CA LEU A 386 -17.05 7.12 -3.06
C LEU A 386 -15.70 6.47 -3.40
N PHE A 387 -15.39 5.31 -2.80
CA PHE A 387 -14.15 4.61 -3.08
C PHE A 387 -14.06 4.13 -4.53
N SER A 388 -15.14 3.55 -5.06
CA SER A 388 -15.21 3.10 -6.45
C SER A 388 -15.03 4.27 -7.43
N TRP A 389 -15.67 5.40 -7.15
CA TRP A 389 -15.53 6.62 -7.93
C TRP A 389 -14.09 7.17 -7.88
N LEU A 390 -13.44 7.16 -6.70
CA LEU A 390 -12.06 7.56 -6.53
C LEU A 390 -11.12 6.68 -7.36
N MET A 391 -11.31 5.36 -7.32
CA MET A 391 -10.48 4.43 -8.11
C MET A 391 -10.68 4.63 -9.61
N TYR A 392 -11.93 4.75 -10.05
CA TYR A 392 -12.26 5.03 -11.46
C TYR A 392 -11.62 6.34 -11.95
N SER A 393 -11.75 7.40 -11.17
CA SER A 393 -11.20 8.72 -11.51
C SER A 393 -9.68 8.72 -11.54
N LEU A 394 -9.03 8.02 -10.60
CA LEU A 394 -7.58 7.86 -10.56
C LEU A 394 -7.07 7.14 -11.81
N VAL A 395 -7.73 6.05 -12.22
CA VAL A 395 -7.40 5.31 -13.45
C VAL A 395 -7.57 6.21 -14.68
N ARG A 396 -8.67 6.99 -14.77
CA ARG A 396 -8.87 7.95 -15.87
C ARG A 396 -7.77 8.98 -15.94
N MET A 397 -7.47 9.66 -14.83
CA MET A 397 -6.41 10.68 -14.78
C MET A 397 -5.04 10.09 -15.13
N SER A 398 -4.73 8.89 -14.61
CA SER A 398 -3.49 8.18 -14.92
C SER A 398 -3.36 7.86 -16.42
N ARG A 399 -4.45 7.43 -17.08
CA ARG A 399 -4.46 7.16 -18.53
C ARG A 399 -4.23 8.44 -19.35
N VAL A 400 -4.88 9.54 -18.99
CA VAL A 400 -4.70 10.83 -19.66
C VAL A 400 -3.26 11.29 -19.58
N VAL A 401 -2.64 11.22 -18.40
CA VAL A 401 -1.24 11.56 -18.19
C VAL A 401 -0.29 10.67 -18.99
N GLN A 402 -0.58 9.38 -19.08
CA GLN A 402 0.24 8.45 -19.86
C GLN A 402 0.17 8.70 -21.38
N SER A 403 -0.96 9.18 -21.89
CA SER A 403 -1.14 9.46 -23.31
C SER A 403 -0.55 10.82 -23.73
N ALA A 404 -0.41 11.77 -22.81
CA ALA A 404 0.02 13.13 -23.10
C ALA A 404 1.55 13.32 -23.14
N VAL A 405 2.34 12.38 -22.63
CA VAL A 405 3.80 12.53 -22.47
C VAL A 405 4.54 11.35 -23.14
N PRO A 406 5.71 11.58 -23.76
CA PRO A 406 6.50 10.50 -24.36
C PRO A 406 6.77 9.37 -23.37
N ALA A 407 6.61 8.13 -23.82
CA ALA A 407 6.73 6.93 -22.98
C ALA A 407 8.11 6.77 -22.33
N GLN A 408 9.14 7.40 -22.89
CA GLN A 408 10.54 7.30 -22.44
C GLN A 408 10.96 8.38 -21.43
N ALA A 409 10.12 9.38 -21.15
CA ALA A 409 10.46 10.38 -20.15
C ALA A 409 10.55 9.70 -18.75
N SER A 410 11.62 9.97 -18.00
CA SER A 410 11.88 9.39 -16.67
C SER A 410 10.67 9.51 -15.73
N ALA A 411 9.99 10.65 -15.76
CA ALA A 411 8.76 10.85 -15.00
C ALA A 411 7.62 9.92 -15.45
N THR A 412 7.51 9.52 -16.75
CA THR A 412 6.51 8.56 -17.25
C THR A 412 6.78 7.16 -16.72
N ILE A 413 8.04 6.80 -16.67
CA ILE A 413 8.50 5.52 -16.16
C ILE A 413 8.15 5.40 -14.67
N CYS A 414 8.52 6.40 -13.86
CA CYS A 414 8.17 6.43 -12.43
C CYS A 414 6.66 6.36 -12.19
N HIS A 415 5.86 7.16 -12.91
CA HIS A 415 4.40 7.12 -12.80
C HIS A 415 3.84 5.73 -13.10
N ARG A 416 4.32 5.10 -14.20
CA ARG A 416 3.88 3.74 -14.59
C ARG A 416 4.25 2.73 -13.51
N ALA A 417 5.47 2.80 -12.97
CA ALA A 417 5.92 1.88 -11.94
C ALA A 417 5.07 2.00 -10.66
N PHE A 418 4.79 3.21 -10.20
CA PHE A 418 3.90 3.42 -9.05
C PHE A 418 2.44 3.05 -9.34
N ALA A 419 1.94 3.21 -10.57
CA ALA A 419 0.61 2.77 -10.94
C ALA A 419 0.48 1.24 -10.89
N VAL A 420 1.52 0.50 -11.33
CA VAL A 420 1.58 -0.96 -11.21
C VAL A 420 1.62 -1.38 -9.74
N ALA A 421 2.50 -0.75 -8.94
CA ALA A 421 2.63 -1.05 -7.52
C ALA A 421 1.32 -0.80 -6.77
N PHE A 422 0.66 0.33 -7.02
CA PHE A 422 -0.62 0.67 -6.43
C PHE A 422 -1.70 -0.36 -6.78
N ALA A 423 -1.83 -0.71 -8.07
CA ALA A 423 -2.82 -1.67 -8.52
C ALA A 423 -2.58 -3.07 -7.92
N ALA A 424 -1.32 -3.51 -7.85
CA ALA A 424 -0.94 -4.77 -7.23
C ALA A 424 -1.27 -4.78 -5.73
N HIS A 425 -0.88 -3.73 -5.00
CA HIS A 425 -1.15 -3.64 -3.57
C HIS A 425 -2.66 -3.57 -3.26
N LEU A 426 -3.40 -2.79 -4.03
CA LEU A 426 -4.85 -2.71 -3.94
C LEU A 426 -5.51 -4.08 -4.17
N LEU A 427 -5.05 -4.84 -5.17
CA LEU A 427 -5.53 -6.21 -5.44
C LEU A 427 -5.29 -7.13 -4.24
N ALA A 428 -4.07 -7.09 -3.67
CA ALA A 428 -3.74 -7.87 -2.49
C ALA A 428 -4.62 -7.52 -1.28
N LEU A 429 -4.90 -6.24 -1.05
CA LEU A 429 -5.78 -5.79 0.03
C LEU A 429 -7.24 -6.18 -0.21
N VAL A 430 -7.72 -6.14 -1.45
CA VAL A 430 -9.07 -6.64 -1.80
C VAL A 430 -9.18 -8.13 -1.51
N GLU A 431 -8.11 -8.91 -1.72
CA GLU A 431 -8.09 -10.34 -1.41
C GLU A 431 -8.01 -10.61 0.11
N SER A 432 -7.16 -9.88 0.85
CA SER A 432 -6.84 -10.25 2.24
C SER A 432 -6.62 -9.08 3.21
N GLY A 433 -6.89 -7.84 2.79
CA GLY A 433 -6.75 -6.67 3.66
C GLY A 433 -7.89 -6.54 4.66
N ALA A 434 -7.56 -6.35 5.93
CA ALA A 434 -8.57 -6.22 6.99
C ALA A 434 -8.89 -4.76 7.34
N GLU A 435 -8.18 -3.78 6.76
CA GLU A 435 -8.27 -2.36 7.15
C GLU A 435 -8.06 -1.46 5.93
N ILE A 436 -8.65 -0.25 5.97
CA ILE A 436 -8.46 0.75 4.93
C ILE A 436 -7.27 1.67 5.23
N SER A 437 -6.87 1.79 6.49
CA SER A 437 -5.70 2.57 6.92
C SER A 437 -4.42 1.73 6.78
N ASP A 438 -4.10 1.33 5.54
CA ASP A 438 -2.84 0.66 5.20
C ASP A 438 -1.80 1.69 4.75
N PRO A 439 -0.66 1.83 5.46
CA PRO A 439 0.36 2.83 5.14
C PRO A 439 0.90 2.75 3.71
N VAL A 440 1.08 1.53 3.19
CA VAL A 440 1.63 1.33 1.85
C VAL A 440 0.63 1.76 0.78
N LEU A 441 -0.65 1.45 0.97
CA LEU A 441 -1.73 1.88 0.07
C LEU A 441 -1.76 3.41 -0.04
N TRP A 442 -1.79 4.11 1.11
CA TRP A 442 -1.90 5.57 1.13
C TRP A 442 -0.64 6.27 0.61
N LEU A 443 0.55 5.71 0.86
CA LEU A 443 1.80 6.20 0.26
C LEU A 443 1.78 6.06 -1.26
N LEU A 444 1.48 4.87 -1.77
CA LEU A 444 1.42 4.62 -3.22
C LEU A 444 0.36 5.50 -3.88
N TRP A 445 -0.79 5.67 -3.23
CA TRP A 445 -1.86 6.56 -3.68
C TRP A 445 -1.40 8.03 -3.74
N GLY A 446 -0.78 8.52 -2.65
CA GLY A 446 -0.26 9.88 -2.57
C GLY A 446 0.83 10.15 -3.62
N ILE A 447 1.77 9.22 -3.82
CA ILE A 447 2.83 9.33 -4.83
C ILE A 447 2.23 9.33 -6.25
N LEU A 448 1.22 8.50 -6.49
CA LEU A 448 0.55 8.46 -7.80
C LEU A 448 -0.18 9.78 -8.10
N ILE A 449 -0.89 10.35 -7.12
CA ILE A 449 -1.51 11.69 -7.22
C ILE A 449 -0.44 12.75 -7.48
N ALA A 450 0.66 12.71 -6.74
CA ALA A 450 1.78 13.62 -6.89
C ALA A 450 2.39 13.56 -8.30
N SER A 451 2.53 12.36 -8.84
CA SER A 451 3.03 12.15 -10.20
C SER A 451 2.06 12.67 -11.29
N ILE A 452 0.74 12.55 -11.08
CA ILE A 452 -0.29 13.13 -11.95
C ILE A 452 -0.19 14.65 -11.92
N ARG A 453 -0.03 15.24 -10.71
CA ARG A 453 0.11 16.69 -10.56
C ARG A 453 1.25 17.27 -11.38
N GLN A 454 2.43 16.65 -11.34
CA GLN A 454 3.61 17.15 -12.08
C GLN A 454 3.42 17.18 -13.59
N ARG A 455 2.47 16.41 -14.11
CA ARG A 455 2.24 16.23 -15.54
C ARG A 455 1.02 16.93 -16.06
N TRP A 456 0.11 17.28 -15.18
CA TRP A 456 -1.09 18.02 -15.53
C TRP A 456 -0.80 19.50 -15.40
N PRO A 457 -0.56 20.22 -16.51
CA PRO A 457 -0.21 21.62 -16.44
C PRO A 457 -1.36 22.42 -15.78
N ALA A 458 -1.01 23.32 -14.86
CA ALA A 458 -1.96 24.32 -14.41
C ALA A 458 -2.35 25.19 -15.62
N PRO A 459 -3.61 25.65 -15.73
CA PRO A 459 -3.98 26.55 -16.82
C PRO A 459 -3.06 27.76 -16.84
N THR A 460 -2.45 28.02 -17.96
CA THR A 460 -1.45 29.09 -18.18
C THR A 460 -2.02 30.51 -18.16
N GLY A 461 -3.30 30.69 -17.74
CA GLY A 461 -4.02 31.96 -17.81
C GLY A 461 -3.77 32.98 -16.71
N PHE A 462 -2.88 32.75 -15.74
CA PHE A 462 -2.51 33.70 -14.69
C PHE A 462 -1.00 33.66 -14.39
N GLU A 463 -0.19 33.92 -15.37
CA GLU A 463 1.22 34.26 -15.14
C GLU A 463 1.37 35.73 -14.80
N ALA A 464 1.32 36.04 -13.51
CA ALA A 464 2.02 37.22 -13.02
C ALA A 464 3.53 36.91 -13.11
N ALA A 465 4.20 37.55 -14.05
CA ALA A 465 5.63 37.45 -14.29
C ALA A 465 6.42 37.52 -12.97
N ARG A 466 7.22 36.47 -12.70
CA ARG A 466 8.36 36.56 -11.78
C ARG A 466 9.66 36.45 -12.59
N PRO A 467 10.64 37.29 -12.31
CA PRO A 467 11.89 37.33 -13.03
C PRO A 467 12.86 36.29 -12.47
N ASP A 468 12.74 35.02 -12.82
CA ASP A 468 13.76 33.97 -12.64
C ASP A 468 13.26 32.62 -13.20
N ASP A 469 12.99 32.57 -14.49
CA ASP A 469 12.56 31.32 -15.14
C ASP A 469 13.65 30.76 -16.04
N SER A 470 14.21 29.62 -15.59
CA SER A 470 14.91 28.69 -16.48
C SER A 470 13.92 28.07 -17.49
N PRO A 471 14.34 27.69 -18.70
CA PRO A 471 13.49 27.48 -19.86
C PRO A 471 12.47 26.35 -19.66
N VAL A 472 11.21 26.71 -19.72
CA VAL A 472 10.06 25.79 -19.80
C VAL A 472 10.00 25.26 -21.23
N LEU A 473 9.92 23.93 -21.36
CA LEU A 473 9.65 23.26 -22.63
C LEU A 473 8.35 23.81 -23.24
N ASP A 474 8.44 24.37 -24.44
CA ASP A 474 7.31 24.86 -25.24
C ASP A 474 6.27 23.74 -25.45
N PHE A 475 5.10 23.90 -24.86
CA PHE A 475 3.96 23.01 -25.03
C PHE A 475 2.89 23.74 -25.87
N ASP A 476 2.50 23.17 -27.01
CA ASP A 476 1.45 23.68 -27.88
C ASP A 476 0.07 23.62 -27.16
N PRO A 477 -0.58 24.75 -26.87
CA PRO A 477 -1.91 24.80 -26.21
C PRO A 477 -3.03 24.19 -27.04
N ALA A 478 -2.88 24.04 -28.36
CA ALA A 478 -3.89 23.48 -29.23
C ALA A 478 -4.12 21.97 -28.98
N SER A 479 -3.11 21.27 -28.49
CA SER A 479 -3.22 19.84 -28.13
C SER A 479 -4.10 19.60 -26.88
N LEU A 480 -4.24 20.58 -26.00
CA LEU A 480 -4.99 20.49 -24.75
C LEU A 480 -6.50 20.66 -24.96
N ASN A 481 -6.93 21.45 -25.91
CA ASN A 481 -8.35 21.64 -26.22
C ASN A 481 -9.02 20.34 -26.73
N THR A 482 -8.26 19.45 -27.35
CA THR A 482 -8.73 18.13 -27.80
C THR A 482 -8.91 17.17 -26.61
N VAL A 483 -8.13 17.34 -25.56
CA VAL A 483 -8.22 16.53 -24.33
C VAL A 483 -9.40 16.96 -23.45
N TYR A 484 -9.67 18.28 -23.34
CA TYR A 484 -10.81 18.81 -22.58
C TYR A 484 -12.19 18.42 -23.17
N ARG A 485 -12.29 18.18 -24.46
CA ARG A 485 -13.54 17.73 -25.10
C ARG A 485 -13.82 16.22 -24.93
N ARG A 486 -12.85 15.46 -24.40
CA ARG A 486 -12.99 14.01 -24.14
C ARG A 486 -13.19 13.65 -22.67
N ILE A 487 -13.20 14.64 -21.79
CA ILE A 487 -13.55 14.55 -20.36
C ILE A 487 -14.99 15.03 -20.16
#